data_57392856e0208581d302e328c8d3d5b0
#
_entry.id   57392856e0208581d302e328c8d3d5b0
#
_cell.length_a   1.000
_cell.length_b   1.000
_cell.length_c   1.000
_cell.angle_alpha   90.00
_cell.angle_beta   90.00
_cell.angle_gamma   90.00
#
_symmetry.space_group_name_H-M   'P 1'
#
loop_
_entity.id
_entity.type
_entity.pdbx_description
1 polymer ?
#
loop_
_entity_poly.entity_id
_entity_poly.type
_entity_poly.pdbx_seq_one_letter_code
_entity_poly.pdbx_strand_id
1 'polypeptide(L)'
;MDRAFRPLQLVSAAIYSLSHGFNDAQKTMGIIFALLMSVPSLQAYATHDGRPDSHQIAWWIIISCGLAIALGTYLGGWRVVKTLGHRVTKLQPYGGFCAETGGGATILVLSQMGIPVSTTHTITGAIFGVGLLRGTSAVRWQVGRDIVTAWVLTLPVSAAMAAALFAILSRFVYR
;
A
#
# COMPACT_ATOMS: atom_id res chain seq x y z
N MET A 1 30.74 9.23 -2.69
CA MET A 1 29.29 9.49 -2.71
C MET A 1 28.50 8.47 -1.89
N ASP A 2 28.71 7.17 -2.01
CA ASP A 2 27.89 6.14 -1.34
C ASP A 2 27.86 6.21 0.21
N ARG A 3 28.93 6.64 0.86
CA ARG A 3 28.97 6.71 2.33
C ARG A 3 27.99 7.75 2.91
N ALA A 4 27.76 8.87 2.21
CA ALA A 4 26.83 9.90 2.65
C ALA A 4 25.37 9.53 2.36
N PHE A 5 25.11 8.81 1.26
CA PHE A 5 23.76 8.42 0.89
C PHE A 5 23.20 7.25 1.70
N ARG A 6 24.04 6.42 2.34
CA ARG A 6 23.54 5.32 3.19
C ARG A 6 22.66 5.81 4.36
N PRO A 7 23.10 6.76 5.22
CA PRO A 7 22.21 7.26 6.27
C PRO A 7 20.99 8.01 5.73
N LEU A 8 21.14 8.78 4.63
CA LEU A 8 20.00 9.46 3.99
C LEU A 8 18.96 8.46 3.45
N GLN A 9 19.40 7.34 2.89
CA GLN A 9 18.50 6.27 2.45
C GLN A 9 17.75 5.63 3.62
N LEU A 10 18.38 5.45 4.79
CA LEU A 10 17.66 4.95 5.96
C LEU A 10 16.55 5.90 6.41
N VAL A 11 16.81 7.21 6.35
CA VAL A 11 15.80 8.23 6.68
C VAL A 11 14.67 8.22 5.65
N SER A 12 15.00 8.19 4.34
CA SER A 12 13.98 8.14 3.29
C SER A 12 13.15 6.85 3.34
N ALA A 13 13.77 5.71 3.64
CA ALA A 13 13.08 4.45 3.83
C ALA A 13 12.11 4.48 5.02
N ALA A 14 12.51 5.11 6.13
CA ALA A 14 11.62 5.28 7.28
C ALA A 14 10.41 6.18 6.94
N ILE A 15 10.65 7.32 6.29
CA ILE A 15 9.57 8.22 5.85
C ILE A 15 8.65 7.52 4.83
N TYR A 16 9.22 6.80 3.87
CA TYR A 16 8.45 6.04 2.90
C TYR A 16 7.60 4.95 3.57
N SER A 17 8.17 4.21 4.52
CA SER A 17 7.45 3.17 5.27
C SER A 17 6.28 3.73 6.08
N LEU A 18 6.45 4.89 6.71
CA LEU A 18 5.37 5.60 7.40
C LEU A 18 4.28 6.02 6.41
N SER A 19 4.66 6.65 5.29
CA SER A 19 3.71 7.07 4.26
C SER A 19 2.92 5.90 3.67
N HIS A 20 3.60 4.78 3.41
CA HIS A 20 2.99 3.53 2.94
C HIS A 20 2.00 2.98 3.97
N GLY A 21 2.43 2.82 5.23
CA GLY A 21 1.60 2.28 6.30
C GLY A 21 0.33 3.11 6.53
N PHE A 22 0.45 4.43 6.59
CA PHE A 22 -0.70 5.33 6.71
C PHE A 22 -1.66 5.21 5.54
N ASN A 23 -1.17 5.28 4.30
CA ASN A 23 -2.02 5.23 3.11
C ASN A 23 -2.77 3.90 2.98
N ASP A 24 -2.13 2.77 3.22
CA ASP A 24 -2.75 1.47 3.05
C ASP A 24 -3.66 1.08 4.23
N ALA A 25 -3.29 1.45 5.46
CA ALA A 25 -4.14 1.25 6.62
C ALA A 25 -5.45 2.03 6.52
N GLN A 26 -5.41 3.28 6.06
CA GLN A 26 -6.59 4.14 5.93
C GLN A 26 -7.65 3.56 4.99
N LYS A 27 -7.26 2.90 3.91
CA LYS A 27 -8.20 2.24 2.98
C LYS A 27 -9.01 1.15 3.67
N THR A 28 -8.33 0.29 4.44
CA THR A 28 -8.97 -0.79 5.19
C THR A 28 -9.82 -0.24 6.34
N MET A 29 -9.33 0.78 7.05
CA MET A 29 -10.09 1.48 8.09
C MET A 29 -11.40 2.05 7.52
N GLY A 30 -11.33 2.70 6.34
CA GLY A 30 -12.50 3.27 5.67
C GLY A 30 -13.54 2.21 5.28
N ILE A 31 -13.12 1.04 4.80
CA ILE A 31 -14.02 -0.06 4.45
C ILE A 31 -14.70 -0.61 5.71
N ILE A 32 -13.95 -0.87 6.79
CA ILE A 32 -14.50 -1.35 8.06
C ILE A 32 -15.46 -0.33 8.65
N PHE A 33 -15.09 0.95 8.66
CA PHE A 33 -15.93 2.04 9.13
C PHE A 33 -17.24 2.11 8.35
N ALA A 34 -17.18 2.11 7.02
CA ALA A 34 -18.37 2.17 6.16
C ALA A 34 -19.30 0.96 6.39
N LEU A 35 -18.72 -0.24 6.56
CA LEU A 35 -19.48 -1.46 6.86
C LEU A 35 -20.20 -1.34 8.21
N LEU A 36 -19.51 -0.92 9.27
CA LEU A 36 -20.12 -0.76 10.59
C LEU A 36 -21.21 0.33 10.60
N MET A 37 -20.98 1.43 9.88
CA MET A 37 -21.96 2.50 9.75
C MET A 37 -23.22 2.09 8.95
N SER A 38 -23.11 1.09 8.07
CA SER A 38 -24.26 0.58 7.31
C SER A 38 -25.24 -0.25 8.15
N VAL A 39 -24.80 -0.74 9.32
CA VAL A 39 -25.62 -1.58 10.21
C VAL A 39 -25.97 -0.80 11.49
N PRO A 40 -27.26 -0.42 11.71
CA PRO A 40 -27.65 0.44 12.84
C PRO A 40 -27.20 -0.04 14.21
N SER A 41 -27.19 -1.36 14.45
CA SER A 41 -26.75 -1.95 15.73
C SER A 41 -25.24 -1.89 15.96
N LEU A 42 -24.43 -1.64 14.92
CA LEU A 42 -22.98 -1.62 14.98
C LEU A 42 -22.38 -0.21 14.90
N GLN A 43 -23.18 0.81 14.63
CA GLN A 43 -22.71 2.19 14.48
C GLN A 43 -21.93 2.70 15.69
N ALA A 44 -22.36 2.35 16.90
CA ALA A 44 -21.68 2.72 18.14
C ALA A 44 -20.24 2.18 18.25
N TYR A 45 -19.93 1.09 17.56
CA TYR A 45 -18.57 0.52 17.52
C TYR A 45 -17.68 1.14 16.45
N ALA A 46 -18.26 1.83 15.49
CA ALA A 46 -17.52 2.44 14.38
C ALA A 46 -16.77 3.70 14.80
N THR A 47 -17.34 4.46 15.73
CA THR A 47 -16.87 5.79 16.14
C THR A 47 -16.21 5.77 17.52
N HIS A 48 -15.29 6.69 17.74
CA HIS A 48 -14.59 6.83 19.02
C HIS A 48 -15.55 7.17 20.18
N ASP A 49 -16.54 8.02 19.92
CA ASP A 49 -17.49 8.53 20.91
C ASP A 49 -18.79 7.70 20.99
N GLY A 50 -18.90 6.62 20.23
CA GLY A 50 -20.10 5.84 20.11
C GLY A 50 -21.28 6.58 19.45
N ARG A 51 -21.05 7.77 18.87
CA ARG A 51 -22.06 8.61 18.22
C ARG A 51 -22.07 8.39 16.72
N PRO A 52 -23.22 8.09 16.11
CA PRO A 52 -23.31 7.90 14.65
C PRO A 52 -22.91 9.15 13.84
N ASP A 53 -23.04 10.34 14.41
CA ASP A 53 -22.72 11.61 13.75
C ASP A 53 -21.22 11.95 13.81
N SER A 54 -20.42 11.19 14.56
CA SER A 54 -18.99 11.40 14.67
C SER A 54 -18.27 10.85 13.45
N HIS A 55 -17.38 11.66 12.86
CA HIS A 55 -16.50 11.22 11.79
C HIS A 55 -15.16 10.63 12.30
N GLN A 56 -15.03 10.45 13.61
CA GLN A 56 -13.81 9.93 14.22
C GLN A 56 -13.87 8.40 14.28
N ILE A 57 -12.97 7.76 13.56
CA ILE A 57 -12.85 6.31 13.53
C ILE A 57 -12.44 5.78 14.92
N ALA A 58 -13.06 4.70 15.38
CA ALA A 58 -12.76 4.09 16.66
C ALA A 58 -11.30 3.61 16.76
N TRP A 59 -10.65 3.81 17.90
CA TRP A 59 -9.25 3.47 18.14
C TRP A 59 -8.91 2.00 17.86
N TRP A 60 -9.83 1.09 18.15
CA TRP A 60 -9.59 -0.33 17.91
C TRP A 60 -9.45 -0.65 16.41
N ILE A 61 -10.17 0.06 15.53
CA ILE A 61 -10.04 -0.09 14.05
C ILE A 61 -8.64 0.39 13.63
N ILE A 62 -8.21 1.54 14.14
CA ILE A 62 -6.89 2.12 13.82
C ILE A 62 -5.78 1.17 14.24
N ILE A 63 -5.82 0.70 15.49
CA ILE A 63 -4.78 -0.18 16.05
C ILE A 63 -4.77 -1.53 15.34
N SER A 64 -5.93 -2.14 15.13
CA SER A 64 -6.01 -3.47 14.48
C SER A 64 -5.51 -3.43 13.03
N CYS A 65 -5.90 -2.42 12.25
CA CYS A 65 -5.41 -2.24 10.88
C CYS A 65 -3.91 -1.96 10.84
N GLY A 66 -3.41 -1.10 11.75
CA GLY A 66 -1.98 -0.80 11.86
C GLY A 66 -1.15 -2.03 12.22
N LEU A 67 -1.60 -2.81 13.22
CA LEU A 67 -0.93 -4.06 13.60
C LEU A 67 -0.96 -5.11 12.48
N ALA A 68 -2.10 -5.26 11.79
CA ALA A 68 -2.22 -6.21 10.69
C ALA A 68 -1.25 -5.88 9.55
N ILE A 69 -1.13 -4.61 9.16
CA ILE A 69 -0.16 -4.16 8.16
C ILE A 69 1.28 -4.38 8.63
N ALA A 70 1.60 -4.03 9.88
CA ALA A 70 2.94 -4.20 10.43
C ALA A 70 3.36 -5.67 10.41
N LEU A 71 2.50 -6.57 10.89
CA LEU A 71 2.74 -8.01 10.90
C LEU A 71 2.83 -8.59 9.48
N GLY A 72 1.93 -8.20 8.58
CA GLY A 72 1.94 -8.63 7.18
C GLY A 72 3.21 -8.21 6.45
N THR A 73 3.68 -6.99 6.68
CA THR A 73 4.92 -6.47 6.11
C THR A 73 6.14 -7.20 6.69
N TYR A 74 6.16 -7.43 7.99
CA TYR A 74 7.24 -8.15 8.66
C TYR A 74 7.38 -9.59 8.13
N LEU A 75 6.27 -10.31 7.95
CA LEU A 75 6.27 -11.71 7.49
C LEU A 75 6.48 -11.86 5.98
N GLY A 76 5.95 -10.95 5.16
CA GLY A 76 5.89 -11.10 3.70
C GLY A 76 6.71 -10.09 2.89
N GLY A 77 7.06 -8.93 3.47
CA GLY A 77 7.64 -7.79 2.76
C GLY A 77 9.00 -8.06 2.12
N TRP A 78 9.80 -8.96 2.68
CA TRP A 78 11.14 -9.24 2.19
C TRP A 78 11.22 -9.69 0.73
N ARG A 79 10.24 -10.49 0.28
CA ARG A 79 10.15 -10.95 -1.13
C ARG A 79 9.93 -9.78 -2.08
N VAL A 80 9.07 -8.84 -1.71
CA VAL A 80 8.74 -7.64 -2.50
C VAL A 80 9.97 -6.74 -2.59
N VAL A 81 10.62 -6.45 -1.47
CA VAL A 81 11.85 -5.64 -1.41
C VAL A 81 12.94 -6.22 -2.31
N LYS A 82 13.17 -7.53 -2.23
CA LYS A 82 14.17 -8.21 -3.07
C LYS A 82 13.83 -8.12 -4.56
N THR A 83 12.57 -8.24 -4.93
CA THR A 83 12.15 -8.16 -6.34
C THR A 83 12.30 -6.73 -6.87
N LEU A 84 11.80 -5.73 -6.17
CA LEU A 84 11.85 -4.34 -6.63
C LEU A 84 13.28 -3.78 -6.60
N GLY A 85 14.03 -4.04 -5.54
CA GLY A 85 15.37 -3.46 -5.35
C GLY A 85 16.48 -4.13 -6.17
N HIS A 86 16.32 -5.40 -6.57
CA HIS A 86 17.38 -6.15 -7.23
C HIS A 86 16.99 -6.73 -8.59
N ARG A 87 15.70 -7.03 -8.82
CA ARG A 87 15.26 -7.66 -10.08
C ARG A 87 14.85 -6.66 -11.15
N VAL A 88 14.26 -5.52 -10.79
CA VAL A 88 13.85 -4.46 -11.74
C VAL A 88 15.08 -3.72 -12.27
N THR A 89 15.90 -3.20 -11.36
CA THR A 89 17.18 -2.57 -11.66
C THR A 89 18.11 -2.76 -10.46
N LYS A 90 19.43 -2.72 -10.68
CA LYS A 90 20.40 -2.76 -9.57
C LYS A 90 20.44 -1.38 -8.90
N LEU A 91 19.61 -1.18 -7.88
CA LEU A 91 19.61 0.06 -7.11
C LEU A 91 20.89 0.20 -6.30
N GLN A 92 21.52 1.36 -6.42
CA GLN A 92 22.57 1.82 -5.53
C GLN A 92 21.96 2.73 -4.45
N PRO A 93 22.65 2.99 -3.31
CA PRO A 93 22.07 3.78 -2.21
C PRO A 93 21.50 5.13 -2.62
N TYR A 94 22.17 5.87 -3.51
CA TYR A 94 21.64 7.15 -4.01
C TYR A 94 20.36 6.96 -4.84
N GLY A 95 20.28 5.90 -5.65
CA GLY A 95 19.08 5.58 -6.44
C GLY A 95 17.91 5.15 -5.58
N GLY A 96 18.18 4.37 -4.51
CA GLY A 96 17.20 4.03 -3.49
C GLY A 96 16.65 5.27 -2.81
N PHE A 97 17.54 6.16 -2.32
CA PHE A 97 17.15 7.45 -1.73
C PHE A 97 16.25 8.27 -2.65
N CYS A 98 16.60 8.41 -3.93
CA CYS A 98 15.80 9.16 -4.89
C CYS A 98 14.42 8.51 -5.13
N ALA A 99 14.36 7.18 -5.28
CA ALA A 99 13.12 6.47 -5.49
C ALA A 99 12.18 6.55 -4.29
N GLU A 100 12.71 6.37 -3.07
CA GLU A 100 11.95 6.44 -1.82
C GLU A 100 11.46 7.87 -1.54
N THR A 101 12.32 8.87 -1.77
CA THR A 101 11.94 10.28 -1.58
C THR A 101 10.87 10.71 -2.57
N GLY A 102 11.05 10.40 -3.86
CA GLY A 102 10.07 10.72 -4.89
C GLY A 102 8.75 9.97 -4.70
N GLY A 103 8.83 8.66 -4.44
CA GLY A 103 7.66 7.82 -4.16
C GLY A 103 6.92 8.26 -2.90
N GLY A 104 7.65 8.49 -1.80
CA GLY A 104 7.07 8.94 -0.52
C GLY A 104 6.41 10.32 -0.63
N ALA A 105 7.07 11.28 -1.28
CA ALA A 105 6.49 12.60 -1.52
C ALA A 105 5.19 12.50 -2.34
N THR A 106 5.18 11.70 -3.41
CA THR A 106 3.99 11.48 -4.22
C THR A 106 2.83 10.90 -3.40
N ILE A 107 3.10 9.87 -2.58
CA ILE A 107 2.07 9.26 -1.72
C ILE A 107 1.53 10.29 -0.73
N LEU A 108 2.41 11.04 -0.03
CA LEU A 108 1.99 12.02 0.96
C LEU A 108 1.12 13.13 0.36
N VAL A 109 1.54 13.71 -0.77
CA VAL A 109 0.80 14.79 -1.43
C VAL A 109 -0.57 14.31 -1.89
N LEU A 110 -0.64 13.17 -2.58
CA LEU A 110 -1.90 12.65 -3.09
C LEU A 110 -2.83 12.17 -1.97
N SER A 111 -2.30 11.60 -0.88
CA SER A 111 -3.08 11.25 0.29
C SER A 111 -3.71 12.47 0.98
N GLN A 112 -2.98 13.59 1.06
CA GLN A 112 -3.54 14.84 1.60
C GLN A 112 -4.64 15.44 0.72
N MET A 113 -4.58 15.19 -0.58
CA MET A 113 -5.63 15.59 -1.52
C MET A 113 -6.84 14.63 -1.50
N GLY A 114 -6.82 13.58 -0.68
CA GLY A 114 -7.87 12.56 -0.63
C GLY A 114 -7.87 11.62 -1.84
N ILE A 115 -6.81 11.59 -2.63
CA ILE A 115 -6.69 10.74 -3.81
C ILE A 115 -6.07 9.40 -3.41
N PRO A 116 -6.81 8.28 -3.49
CA PRO A 116 -6.27 6.97 -3.16
C PRO A 116 -5.25 6.53 -4.22
N VAL A 117 -4.02 6.26 -3.78
CA VAL A 117 -2.95 5.78 -4.66
C VAL A 117 -2.46 4.41 -4.26
N SER A 118 -1.99 3.65 -5.24
CA SER A 118 -1.31 2.39 -5.00
C SER A 118 0.17 2.65 -4.68
N THR A 119 0.57 2.36 -3.46
CA THR A 119 1.96 2.50 -3.00
C THR A 119 2.92 1.63 -3.82
N THR A 120 2.48 0.42 -4.20
CA THR A 120 3.28 -0.49 -5.05
C THR A 120 3.49 0.09 -6.45
N HIS A 121 2.46 0.68 -7.06
CA HIS A 121 2.61 1.35 -8.36
C HIS A 121 3.55 2.54 -8.27
N THR A 122 3.40 3.35 -7.22
CA THR A 122 4.20 4.57 -7.03
C THR A 122 5.68 4.23 -6.86
N ILE A 123 6.03 3.30 -5.96
CA ILE A 123 7.45 2.94 -5.76
C ILE A 123 8.03 2.21 -6.98
N THR A 124 7.25 1.36 -7.63
CA THR A 124 7.70 0.69 -8.85
C THR A 124 8.00 1.71 -9.95
N GLY A 125 7.10 2.67 -10.17
CA GLY A 125 7.32 3.78 -11.11
C GLY A 125 8.56 4.61 -10.77
N ALA A 126 8.77 4.95 -9.50
CA ALA A 126 9.96 5.66 -9.05
C ALA A 126 11.26 4.88 -9.31
N ILE A 127 11.26 3.55 -9.06
CA ILE A 127 12.40 2.67 -9.34
C ILE A 127 12.68 2.57 -10.84
N PHE A 128 11.63 2.47 -11.67
CA PHE A 128 11.78 2.52 -13.13
C PHE A 128 12.35 3.85 -13.58
N GLY A 129 11.87 4.98 -13.05
CA GLY A 129 12.38 6.31 -13.36
C GLY A 129 13.86 6.45 -13.06
N VAL A 130 14.30 6.03 -11.87
CA VAL A 130 15.72 6.01 -11.49
C VAL A 130 16.53 5.07 -12.39
N GLY A 131 15.97 3.91 -12.76
CA GLY A 131 16.61 2.96 -13.68
C GLY A 131 16.82 3.55 -15.07
N LEU A 132 15.81 4.25 -15.60
CA LEU A 132 15.85 4.87 -16.92
C LEU A 132 16.90 5.98 -17.04
N LEU A 133 17.16 6.74 -15.97
CA LEU A 133 18.23 7.74 -15.94
C LEU A 133 19.63 7.13 -16.15
N ARG A 134 19.78 5.82 -15.92
CA ARG A 134 21.01 5.08 -16.15
C ARG A 134 21.07 4.45 -17.56
N GLY A 135 20.00 4.57 -18.31
CA GLY A 135 19.82 4.00 -19.65
C GLY A 135 18.75 2.90 -19.68
N THR A 136 18.12 2.75 -20.82
CA THR A 136 17.04 1.76 -21.04
C THR A 136 17.50 0.31 -20.82
N SER A 137 18.78 0.03 -21.05
CA SER A 137 19.41 -1.28 -20.84
C SER A 137 19.64 -1.62 -19.37
N ALA A 138 19.60 -0.63 -18.47
CA ALA A 138 19.74 -0.84 -17.02
C ALA A 138 18.44 -1.37 -16.37
N VAL A 139 17.33 -1.36 -17.09
CA VAL A 139 16.02 -1.81 -16.65
C VAL A 139 15.69 -3.17 -17.25
N ARG A 140 15.29 -4.13 -16.40
CA ARG A 140 14.84 -5.44 -16.86
C ARG A 140 13.35 -5.39 -17.22
N TRP A 141 13.06 -5.06 -18.46
CA TRP A 141 11.72 -4.90 -19.00
C TRP A 141 10.83 -6.13 -18.87
N GLN A 142 11.41 -7.33 -18.83
CA GLN A 142 10.66 -8.56 -18.61
C GLN A 142 10.00 -8.56 -17.22
N VAL A 143 10.75 -8.17 -16.18
CA VAL A 143 10.20 -8.03 -14.82
C VAL A 143 9.12 -6.95 -14.78
N GLY A 144 9.31 -5.86 -15.52
CA GLY A 144 8.30 -4.81 -15.67
C GLY A 144 6.99 -5.34 -16.27
N ARG A 145 7.07 -6.14 -17.34
CA ARG A 145 5.88 -6.77 -17.93
C ARG A 145 5.18 -7.71 -16.96
N ASP A 146 5.93 -8.53 -16.23
CA ASP A 146 5.37 -9.44 -15.22
C ASP A 146 4.61 -8.68 -14.13
N ILE A 147 5.17 -7.55 -13.66
CA ILE A 147 4.54 -6.67 -12.67
C ILE A 147 3.24 -6.06 -13.24
N VAL A 148 3.28 -5.50 -14.46
CA VAL A 148 2.10 -4.91 -15.11
C VAL A 148 1.02 -5.98 -15.34
N THR A 149 1.41 -7.17 -15.78
CA THR A 149 0.48 -8.29 -15.94
C THR A 149 -0.18 -8.68 -14.62
N ALA A 150 0.60 -8.74 -13.52
CA ALA A 150 0.06 -8.98 -12.19
C ALA A 150 -0.95 -7.89 -11.78
N TRP A 151 -0.68 -6.62 -12.06
CA TRP A 151 -1.59 -5.52 -11.78
C TRP A 151 -2.91 -5.62 -12.54
N VAL A 152 -2.84 -5.95 -13.83
CA VAL A 152 -4.05 -6.13 -14.67
C VAL A 152 -4.87 -7.33 -14.18
N LEU A 153 -4.23 -8.43 -13.81
CA LEU A 153 -4.91 -9.64 -13.36
C LEU A 153 -5.50 -9.52 -11.95
N THR A 154 -4.95 -8.69 -11.07
CA THR A 154 -5.45 -8.57 -9.69
C THR A 154 -6.88 -8.07 -9.61
N LEU A 155 -7.29 -7.13 -10.47
CA LEU A 155 -8.65 -6.59 -10.47
C LEU A 155 -9.71 -7.65 -10.82
N PRO A 156 -9.64 -8.37 -11.97
CA PRO A 156 -10.65 -9.37 -12.30
C PRO A 156 -10.63 -10.57 -11.35
N VAL A 157 -9.44 -11.00 -10.88
CA VAL A 157 -9.33 -12.11 -9.92
C VAL A 157 -9.96 -11.73 -8.57
N SER A 158 -9.66 -10.55 -8.04
CA SER A 158 -10.25 -10.07 -6.79
C SER A 158 -11.78 -9.91 -6.90
N ALA A 159 -12.26 -9.38 -8.03
CA ALA A 159 -13.70 -9.26 -8.28
C ALA A 159 -14.38 -10.64 -8.34
N ALA A 160 -13.79 -11.61 -9.03
CA ALA A 160 -14.32 -12.97 -9.11
C ALA A 160 -14.34 -13.67 -7.73
N MET A 161 -13.27 -13.51 -6.94
CA MET A 161 -13.22 -14.04 -5.58
C MET A 161 -14.29 -13.41 -4.67
N ALA A 162 -14.44 -12.08 -4.73
CA ALA A 162 -15.46 -11.38 -3.96
C ALA A 162 -16.87 -11.82 -4.34
N ALA A 163 -17.16 -11.95 -5.64
CA ALA A 163 -18.45 -12.44 -6.14
C ALA A 163 -18.73 -13.88 -5.71
N ALA A 164 -17.73 -14.76 -5.77
CA ALA A 164 -17.85 -16.15 -5.32
C ALA A 164 -18.14 -16.23 -3.82
N LEU A 165 -17.38 -15.48 -2.99
CA LEU A 165 -17.59 -15.43 -1.55
C LEU A 165 -18.98 -14.87 -1.21
N PHE A 166 -19.41 -13.80 -1.88
CA PHE A 166 -20.75 -13.26 -1.68
C PHE A 166 -21.83 -14.25 -2.04
N ALA A 167 -21.70 -14.95 -3.17
CA ALA A 167 -22.67 -15.98 -3.59
C ALA A 167 -22.75 -17.17 -2.61
N ILE A 168 -21.61 -17.55 -2.00
CA ILE A 168 -21.57 -18.59 -0.98
C ILE A 168 -22.24 -18.10 0.30
N LEU A 169 -21.83 -16.94 0.82
CA LEU A 169 -22.33 -16.40 2.08
C LEU A 169 -23.84 -16.07 1.99
N SER A 170 -24.31 -15.53 0.87
CA SER A 170 -25.71 -15.22 0.67
C SER A 170 -26.62 -16.45 0.78
N ARG A 171 -26.15 -17.64 0.36
CA ARG A 171 -26.90 -18.89 0.52
C ARG A 171 -27.03 -19.34 1.98
N PHE A 172 -26.10 -18.93 2.86
CA PHE A 172 -26.15 -19.28 4.28
C PHE A 172 -26.89 -18.24 5.14
N VAL A 173 -26.86 -16.98 4.74
CA VAL A 173 -27.45 -15.87 5.51
C VAL A 173 -28.92 -15.63 5.15
N TYR A 174 -29.33 -15.86 3.89
CA TYR A 174 -30.70 -15.64 3.41
C TYR A 174 -31.55 -16.92 3.34
N ARG A 175 -31.11 -18.00 3.97
CA ARG A 175 -31.92 -19.16 4.27
C ARG A 175 -32.38 -19.12 5.74
#